data_fce07367b03f60c10269c6c99c3becdf
#
_entry.id   fce07367b03f60c10269c6c99c3becdf
#
_cell.length_a   1.000
_cell.length_b   1.000
_cell.length_c   1.000
_cell.angle_alpha   90.00
_cell.angle_beta   90.00
_cell.angle_gamma   90.00
#
_symmetry.space_group_name_H-M   'P 1'
#
loop_
_entity.id
_entity.type
_entity.pdbx_description
1 polymer ?
#
loop_
_entity_poly.entity_id
_entity_poly.type
_entity_poly.pdbx_seq_one_letter_code
_entity_poly.pdbx_strand_id
1 'polypeptide(L)'
;MPYDTKQILECIYQMANNRDLNRLLNTGDDDFSFSIPGLSRFRINAYKQRGSLAAVIRVIAFQLPDPSELSIPDDVMQTADYTKGMVLVTGSAGSGKSTTMACLIDRINHSREGHIITLEDPLEYLHRHDRCIVSQREICTDTENYLTSLRATLRQSPDVILLGEMRDHETIQTAMTAAETGHLVLSSLHTLGAANSISRIIDVFEPAQQHQIIVQLSMVLQAVISQQLIPDVNGKVIPVFEVMRLTPAIRNMIRDNKLHQIEGVIASSSQDQMRSMDYSLVELYKQGRIHKDTAIKYALNPDMIRHKLV
;
A
#
# COMPACT_ATOMS: atom_id res chain seq x y z
N MET A 1 -4.24 13.93 -35.71
CA MET A 1 -5.69 14.21 -35.88
C MET A 1 -6.42 13.56 -34.74
N PRO A 2 -7.48 14.16 -34.19
CA PRO A 2 -8.32 13.46 -33.21
C PRO A 2 -9.05 12.29 -33.89
N TYR A 3 -9.20 11.19 -33.14
CA TYR A 3 -9.98 10.04 -33.58
C TYR A 3 -11.46 10.40 -33.63
N ASP A 4 -12.18 9.88 -34.64
CA ASP A 4 -13.64 9.95 -34.68
C ASP A 4 -14.28 8.90 -33.76
N THR A 5 -15.58 9.00 -33.51
CA THR A 5 -16.33 8.11 -32.60
C THR A 5 -16.23 6.64 -33.02
N LYS A 6 -16.14 6.35 -34.33
CA LYS A 6 -16.06 5.00 -34.86
C LYS A 6 -14.68 4.39 -34.64
N GLN A 7 -13.63 5.19 -34.83
CA GLN A 7 -12.25 4.79 -34.55
C GLN A 7 -12.02 4.56 -33.04
N ILE A 8 -12.60 5.41 -32.18
CA ILE A 8 -12.51 5.22 -30.71
C ILE A 8 -13.17 3.89 -30.30
N LEU A 9 -14.36 3.61 -30.84
CA LEU A 9 -15.07 2.35 -30.59
C LEU A 9 -14.22 1.14 -31.01
N GLU A 10 -13.65 1.17 -32.21
CA GLU A 10 -12.81 0.10 -32.73
C GLU A 10 -11.55 -0.10 -31.88
N CYS A 11 -10.88 0.97 -31.46
CA CYS A 11 -9.75 0.89 -30.55
C CYS A 11 -10.13 0.25 -29.19
N ILE A 12 -11.26 0.63 -28.60
CA ILE A 12 -11.74 0.04 -27.34
C ILE A 12 -12.01 -1.47 -27.52
N TYR A 13 -12.65 -1.88 -28.61
CA TYR A 13 -12.89 -3.30 -28.89
C TYR A 13 -11.59 -4.09 -29.08
N GLN A 14 -10.60 -3.55 -29.77
CA GLN A 14 -9.30 -4.19 -29.95
C GLN A 14 -8.54 -4.32 -28.62
N MET A 15 -8.56 -3.29 -27.77
CA MET A 15 -7.91 -3.32 -26.45
C MET A 15 -8.62 -4.27 -25.49
N ALA A 16 -9.94 -4.44 -25.61
CA ALA A 16 -10.72 -5.35 -24.78
C ALA A 16 -10.45 -6.82 -25.07
N ASN A 17 -9.80 -7.16 -26.20
CA ASN A 17 -9.30 -8.50 -26.55
C ASN A 17 -10.30 -9.64 -26.25
N ASN A 18 -11.46 -9.61 -26.88
CA ASN A 18 -12.57 -10.55 -26.69
C ASN A 18 -13.30 -10.50 -25.33
N ARG A 19 -13.00 -9.57 -24.46
CA ARG A 19 -13.80 -9.33 -23.26
C ARG A 19 -15.19 -8.86 -23.64
N ASP A 20 -16.18 -9.32 -22.89
CA ASP A 20 -17.55 -8.85 -23.02
C ASP A 20 -17.66 -7.37 -22.54
N LEU A 21 -17.93 -6.46 -23.49
CA LEU A 21 -18.14 -5.04 -23.22
C LEU A 21 -19.59 -4.70 -22.82
N ASN A 22 -20.42 -5.70 -22.50
CA ASN A 22 -21.81 -5.48 -22.07
C ASN A 22 -21.90 -4.53 -20.87
N ARG A 23 -20.91 -4.55 -19.96
CA ARG A 23 -20.86 -3.61 -18.85
C ARG A 23 -20.76 -2.18 -19.37
N LEU A 24 -19.80 -1.87 -20.24
CA LEU A 24 -19.65 -0.54 -20.84
C LEU A 24 -20.91 -0.11 -21.60
N LEU A 25 -21.52 -1.02 -22.34
CA LEU A 25 -22.71 -0.73 -23.13
C LEU A 25 -23.95 -0.47 -22.26
N ASN A 26 -24.10 -1.17 -21.13
CA ASN A 26 -25.27 -1.10 -20.26
C ASN A 26 -25.12 -0.04 -19.17
N THR A 27 -23.97 0.02 -18.50
CA THR A 27 -23.73 0.95 -17.36
C THR A 27 -23.08 2.26 -17.77
N GLY A 28 -22.40 2.29 -18.91
CA GLY A 28 -21.69 3.46 -19.41
C GLY A 28 -20.24 3.57 -18.96
N ASP A 29 -19.76 2.65 -18.10
CA ASP A 29 -18.39 2.63 -17.56
C ASP A 29 -17.85 1.21 -17.49
N ASP A 30 -16.57 1.02 -17.85
CA ASP A 30 -15.84 -0.22 -17.66
C ASP A 30 -14.35 0.02 -17.44
N ASP A 31 -13.77 -0.70 -16.47
CA ASP A 31 -12.34 -0.72 -16.17
C ASP A 31 -11.75 -2.07 -16.56
N PHE A 32 -10.64 -2.06 -17.30
CA PHE A 32 -9.93 -3.28 -17.66
C PHE A 32 -8.46 -3.00 -17.96
N SER A 33 -7.67 -4.07 -17.98
CA SER A 33 -6.25 -4.01 -18.32
C SER A 33 -6.01 -4.66 -19.68
N PHE A 34 -5.00 -4.16 -20.39
CA PHE A 34 -4.55 -4.65 -21.67
C PHE A 34 -3.02 -4.70 -21.68
N SER A 35 -2.45 -5.79 -22.20
CA SER A 35 -1.00 -5.98 -22.27
C SER A 35 -0.54 -6.13 -23.71
N ILE A 36 0.53 -5.42 -24.06
CA ILE A 36 1.26 -5.63 -25.32
C ILE A 36 2.57 -6.34 -24.96
N PRO A 37 2.75 -7.62 -25.35
CA PRO A 37 3.97 -8.37 -25.06
C PRO A 37 5.22 -7.61 -25.53
N GLY A 38 6.20 -7.48 -24.63
CA GLY A 38 7.46 -6.77 -24.92
C GLY A 38 7.39 -5.24 -24.85
N LEU A 39 6.20 -4.64 -24.68
CA LEU A 39 6.05 -3.19 -24.61
C LEU A 39 5.61 -2.72 -23.22
N SER A 40 4.37 -3.00 -22.82
CA SER A 40 3.84 -2.59 -21.51
C SER A 40 2.46 -3.20 -21.21
N ARG A 41 1.99 -3.01 -19.97
CA ARG A 41 0.61 -3.19 -19.55
C ARG A 41 -0.05 -1.82 -19.43
N PHE A 42 -1.33 -1.76 -19.79
CA PHE A 42 -2.12 -0.54 -19.81
C PHE A 42 -3.40 -0.77 -19.00
N ARG A 43 -3.73 0.18 -18.15
CA ARG A 43 -5.06 0.27 -17.54
C ARG A 43 -5.92 1.17 -18.39
N ILE A 44 -7.14 0.72 -18.67
CA ILE A 44 -8.09 1.42 -19.51
C ILE A 44 -9.36 1.64 -18.69
N ASN A 45 -9.76 2.91 -18.54
CA ASN A 45 -11.11 3.27 -18.11
C ASN A 45 -11.86 3.75 -19.34
N ALA A 46 -12.80 2.93 -19.81
CA ALA A 46 -13.68 3.26 -20.93
C ALA A 46 -15.03 3.74 -20.41
N TYR A 47 -15.55 4.84 -20.96
CA TYR A 47 -16.79 5.45 -20.48
C TYR A 47 -17.58 6.15 -21.57
N LYS A 48 -18.88 6.39 -21.31
CA LYS A 48 -19.75 7.18 -22.17
C LYS A 48 -19.75 8.65 -21.75
N GLN A 49 -19.61 9.55 -22.73
CA GLN A 49 -19.81 10.97 -22.55
C GLN A 49 -20.59 11.57 -23.73
N ARG A 50 -21.66 12.34 -23.49
CA ARG A 50 -22.46 13.01 -24.50
C ARG A 50 -22.88 12.10 -25.68
N GLY A 51 -23.23 10.85 -25.38
CA GLY A 51 -23.61 9.86 -26.39
C GLY A 51 -22.47 9.20 -27.15
N SER A 52 -21.20 9.55 -26.87
CA SER A 52 -20.02 8.95 -27.49
C SER A 52 -19.24 8.15 -26.46
N LEU A 53 -18.40 7.20 -26.92
CA LEU A 53 -17.42 6.51 -26.10
C LEU A 53 -16.13 7.33 -25.98
N ALA A 54 -15.51 7.23 -24.84
CA ALA A 54 -14.18 7.77 -24.57
C ALA A 54 -13.39 6.75 -23.71
N ALA A 55 -12.06 6.89 -23.67
CA ALA A 55 -11.21 6.08 -22.81
C ALA A 55 -10.05 6.90 -22.27
N VAL A 56 -9.69 6.65 -21.01
CA VAL A 56 -8.44 7.10 -20.40
C VAL A 56 -7.53 5.89 -20.28
N ILE A 57 -6.31 6.01 -20.82
CA ILE A 57 -5.33 4.94 -20.83
C ILE A 57 -4.14 5.35 -19.97
N ARG A 58 -3.80 4.53 -18.97
CA ARG A 58 -2.62 4.70 -18.14
C ARG A 58 -1.61 3.60 -18.45
N VAL A 59 -0.38 3.98 -18.73
CA VAL A 59 0.74 3.05 -18.89
C VAL A 59 1.19 2.58 -17.51
N ILE A 60 1.29 1.26 -17.32
CA ILE A 60 1.81 0.65 -16.09
C ILE A 60 3.30 0.43 -16.27
N ALA A 61 4.11 0.94 -15.35
CA ALA A 61 5.56 0.86 -15.44
C ALA A 61 6.08 -0.57 -15.24
N PHE A 62 6.98 -1.01 -16.13
CA PHE A 62 7.70 -2.28 -15.97
C PHE A 62 8.94 -2.16 -15.07
N GLN A 63 9.48 -0.96 -14.91
CA GLN A 63 10.65 -0.74 -14.08
C GLN A 63 10.21 -0.18 -12.74
N LEU A 64 10.58 -0.90 -11.70
CA LEU A 64 10.51 -0.38 -10.34
C LEU A 64 11.61 0.68 -10.20
N PRO A 65 11.26 1.86 -9.68
CA PRO A 65 12.27 2.86 -9.35
C PRO A 65 13.14 2.36 -8.19
N ASP A 66 14.42 2.72 -8.21
CA ASP A 66 15.33 2.41 -7.12
C ASP A 66 14.84 3.09 -5.82
N PRO A 67 14.70 2.35 -4.69
CA PRO A 67 14.30 2.93 -3.41
C PRO A 67 15.16 4.12 -2.96
N SER A 68 16.46 4.12 -3.30
CA SER A 68 17.39 5.22 -2.99
C SER A 68 17.06 6.49 -3.77
N GLU A 69 16.70 6.37 -5.05
CA GLU A 69 16.25 7.50 -5.89
C GLU A 69 14.94 8.08 -5.39
N LEU A 70 14.07 7.23 -4.84
CA LEU A 70 12.82 7.63 -4.20
C LEU A 70 13.00 8.19 -2.78
N SER A 71 14.22 8.19 -2.24
CA SER A 71 14.49 8.55 -0.84
C SER A 71 13.70 7.72 0.17
N ILE A 72 13.46 6.43 -0.11
CA ILE A 72 12.88 5.49 0.84
C ILE A 72 13.98 5.05 1.82
N PRO A 73 13.83 5.28 3.14
CA PRO A 73 14.90 4.98 4.10
C PRO A 73 15.09 3.47 4.33
N ASP A 74 16.28 3.09 4.77
CA ASP A 74 16.63 1.69 5.04
C ASP A 74 15.75 1.03 6.10
N ASP A 75 15.33 1.77 7.15
CA ASP A 75 14.44 1.26 8.19
C ASP A 75 13.05 0.86 7.65
N VAL A 76 12.57 1.53 6.59
CA VAL A 76 11.39 1.11 5.83
C VAL A 76 11.70 -0.16 5.06
N MET A 77 12.79 -0.16 4.28
CA MET A 77 13.16 -1.31 3.43
C MET A 77 13.46 -2.59 4.24
N GLN A 78 14.02 -2.47 5.44
CA GLN A 78 14.27 -3.59 6.34
C GLN A 78 13.00 -4.29 6.84
N THR A 79 11.81 -3.69 6.68
CA THR A 79 10.55 -4.39 7.01
C THR A 79 10.27 -5.55 6.06
N ALA A 80 10.91 -5.61 4.90
CA ALA A 80 10.90 -6.76 3.98
C ALA A 80 11.63 -7.99 4.55
N ASP A 81 12.47 -7.82 5.56
CA ASP A 81 13.27 -8.92 6.14
C ASP A 81 12.44 -9.79 7.11
N TYR A 82 11.22 -9.36 7.48
CA TYR A 82 10.28 -10.23 8.20
C TYR A 82 9.90 -11.45 7.35
N THR A 83 9.78 -12.60 8.02
CA THR A 83 9.41 -13.87 7.37
C THR A 83 7.96 -14.25 7.58
N LYS A 84 7.28 -13.65 8.56
CA LYS A 84 5.88 -13.90 8.92
C LYS A 84 5.28 -12.72 9.65
N GLY A 85 3.97 -12.70 9.76
CA GLY A 85 3.23 -11.64 10.43
C GLY A 85 2.69 -10.62 9.44
N MET A 86 2.32 -9.43 9.91
CA MET A 86 1.67 -8.40 9.11
C MET A 86 2.48 -7.10 9.11
N VAL A 87 2.74 -6.55 7.94
CA VAL A 87 3.32 -5.22 7.73
C VAL A 87 2.30 -4.35 7.01
N LEU A 88 2.02 -3.18 7.55
CA LEU A 88 1.06 -2.22 7.00
C LEU A 88 1.78 -1.01 6.42
N VAL A 89 1.43 -0.64 5.19
CA VAL A 89 1.85 0.63 4.57
C VAL A 89 0.63 1.54 4.50
N THR A 90 0.66 2.66 5.23
CA THR A 90 -0.51 3.49 5.45
C THR A 90 -0.28 4.93 4.99
N GLY A 91 -1.35 5.68 4.73
CA GLY A 91 -1.29 7.06 4.23
C GLY A 91 -2.45 7.37 3.30
N SER A 92 -2.66 8.64 2.98
CA SER A 92 -3.73 9.10 2.09
C SER A 92 -3.61 8.50 0.68
N ALA A 93 -4.67 8.62 -0.11
CA ALA A 93 -4.61 8.30 -1.55
C ALA A 93 -3.52 9.15 -2.22
N GLY A 94 -2.72 8.53 -3.10
CA GLY A 94 -1.61 9.21 -3.77
C GLY A 94 -0.37 9.46 -2.91
N SER A 95 -0.26 8.90 -1.69
CA SER A 95 0.93 9.06 -0.85
C SER A 95 2.11 8.14 -1.22
N GLY A 96 2.00 7.33 -2.29
CA GLY A 96 3.06 6.46 -2.78
C GLY A 96 3.13 5.08 -2.12
N LYS A 97 2.06 4.63 -1.42
CA LYS A 97 2.01 3.32 -0.75
C LYS A 97 2.32 2.15 -1.68
N SER A 98 1.68 2.11 -2.85
CA SER A 98 1.88 1.04 -3.84
C SER A 98 3.34 0.97 -4.30
N THR A 99 3.97 2.12 -4.51
CA THR A 99 5.40 2.20 -4.86
C THR A 99 6.27 1.63 -3.74
N THR A 100 6.03 2.02 -2.50
CA THR A 100 6.77 1.48 -1.35
C THR A 100 6.55 -0.02 -1.20
N MET A 101 5.31 -0.51 -1.29
CA MET A 101 5.02 -1.95 -1.26
C MET A 101 5.70 -2.71 -2.40
N ALA A 102 5.71 -2.15 -3.60
CA ALA A 102 6.41 -2.75 -4.74
C ALA A 102 7.92 -2.85 -4.49
N CYS A 103 8.55 -1.82 -3.91
CA CYS A 103 9.96 -1.87 -3.50
C CYS A 103 10.21 -2.94 -2.42
N LEU A 104 9.30 -3.12 -1.45
CA LEU A 104 9.41 -4.18 -0.44
C LEU A 104 9.32 -5.57 -1.07
N ILE A 105 8.36 -5.77 -1.99
CA ILE A 105 8.22 -7.04 -2.74
C ILE A 105 9.48 -7.31 -3.57
N ASP A 106 10.01 -6.31 -4.24
CA ASP A 106 11.23 -6.45 -5.03
C ASP A 106 12.43 -6.86 -4.17
N ARG A 107 12.61 -6.21 -3.00
CA ARG A 107 13.65 -6.60 -2.03
C ARG A 107 13.49 -8.04 -1.57
N ILE A 108 12.26 -8.49 -1.26
CA ILE A 108 11.99 -9.89 -0.89
C ILE A 108 12.38 -10.82 -2.03
N ASN A 109 11.94 -10.50 -3.25
CA ASN A 109 12.18 -11.29 -4.45
C ASN A 109 13.68 -11.49 -4.76
N HIS A 110 14.52 -10.48 -4.47
CA HIS A 110 15.96 -10.54 -4.65
C HIS A 110 16.71 -11.19 -3.46
N SER A 111 16.11 -11.20 -2.25
CA SER A 111 16.82 -11.58 -1.02
C SER A 111 16.67 -13.05 -0.64
N ARG A 112 15.53 -13.69 -0.93
CA ARG A 112 15.21 -15.05 -0.49
C ARG A 112 14.38 -15.82 -1.50
N GLU A 113 14.42 -17.14 -1.42
CA GLU A 113 13.58 -18.04 -2.21
C GLU A 113 12.17 -18.15 -1.59
N GLY A 114 11.14 -18.28 -2.43
CA GLY A 114 9.77 -18.44 -1.98
C GLY A 114 8.73 -18.15 -3.05
N HIS A 115 7.47 -18.14 -2.65
CA HIS A 115 6.33 -17.80 -3.49
C HIS A 115 5.64 -16.53 -2.98
N ILE A 116 5.67 -15.48 -3.78
CA ILE A 116 4.99 -14.21 -3.54
C ILE A 116 3.71 -14.19 -4.35
N ILE A 117 2.58 -13.93 -3.70
CA ILE A 117 1.30 -13.73 -4.37
C ILE A 117 0.82 -12.31 -4.09
N THR A 118 0.53 -11.56 -5.14
CA THR A 118 -0.08 -10.23 -4.99
C THR A 118 -1.52 -10.23 -5.47
N LEU A 119 -2.37 -9.54 -4.72
CA LEU A 119 -3.78 -9.32 -5.01
C LEU A 119 -4.00 -7.81 -5.04
N GLU A 120 -4.25 -7.25 -6.22
CA GLU A 120 -4.24 -5.79 -6.44
C GLU A 120 -5.43 -5.34 -7.28
N ASP A 121 -5.86 -4.08 -7.09
CA ASP A 121 -6.97 -3.47 -7.82
C ASP A 121 -6.66 -2.01 -8.20
N PRO A 122 -6.07 -1.82 -9.38
CA PRO A 122 -5.42 -2.76 -10.28
C PRO A 122 -3.93 -2.98 -9.95
N LEU A 123 -3.23 -3.78 -10.76
CA LEU A 123 -1.77 -3.88 -10.76
C LEU A 123 -1.14 -2.53 -11.14
N GLU A 124 -0.25 -2.02 -10.27
CA GLU A 124 0.48 -0.77 -10.53
C GLU A 124 1.92 -1.01 -11.00
N TYR A 125 2.54 -2.11 -10.59
CA TYR A 125 3.89 -2.52 -10.96
C TYR A 125 3.92 -3.99 -11.36
N LEU A 126 4.80 -4.34 -12.29
CA LEU A 126 5.02 -5.72 -12.69
C LEU A 126 6.33 -6.23 -12.14
N HIS A 127 6.29 -7.33 -11.41
CA HIS A 127 7.45 -8.01 -10.87
C HIS A 127 7.88 -9.17 -11.76
N ARG A 128 9.16 -9.28 -12.04
CA ARG A 128 9.72 -10.46 -12.68
C ARG A 128 10.04 -11.51 -11.61
N HIS A 129 10.00 -12.78 -11.99
CA HIS A 129 10.57 -13.83 -11.15
C HIS A 129 12.09 -13.61 -11.04
N ASP A 130 12.64 -13.76 -9.83
CA ASP A 130 14.06 -13.83 -9.57
C ASP A 130 14.32 -15.01 -8.63
N ARG A 131 14.56 -14.79 -7.35
CA ARG A 131 14.67 -15.87 -6.37
C ARG A 131 13.31 -16.39 -5.90
N CYS A 132 12.28 -15.56 -6.01
CA CYS A 132 10.90 -15.96 -5.77
C CYS A 132 10.14 -16.23 -7.08
N ILE A 133 9.15 -17.12 -6.99
CA ILE A 133 8.05 -17.15 -7.95
C ILE A 133 7.11 -16.01 -7.56
N VAL A 134 6.77 -15.10 -8.48
CA VAL A 134 5.84 -14.00 -8.22
C VAL A 134 4.58 -14.20 -9.04
N SER A 135 3.46 -14.43 -8.37
CA SER A 135 2.14 -14.58 -8.95
C SER A 135 1.29 -13.34 -8.66
N GLN A 136 1.09 -12.49 -9.67
CA GLN A 136 0.30 -11.27 -9.53
C GLN A 136 -1.10 -11.49 -10.08
N ARG A 137 -2.13 -11.15 -9.29
CA ARG A 137 -3.53 -11.33 -9.66
C ARG A 137 -4.28 -10.01 -9.49
N GLU A 138 -4.91 -9.58 -10.56
CA GLU A 138 -5.72 -8.36 -10.59
C GLU A 138 -7.18 -8.67 -10.25
N ILE A 139 -7.74 -7.93 -9.32
CA ILE A 139 -9.15 -8.03 -8.94
C ILE A 139 -10.04 -7.64 -10.13
N CYS A 140 -11.19 -8.28 -10.25
CA CYS A 140 -12.14 -8.16 -11.37
C CYS A 140 -11.62 -8.62 -12.73
N THR A 141 -10.34 -8.97 -12.87
CA THR A 141 -9.74 -9.48 -14.10
C THR A 141 -9.34 -10.95 -13.95
N ASP A 142 -8.47 -11.25 -12.99
CA ASP A 142 -7.94 -12.60 -12.72
C ASP A 142 -8.70 -13.30 -11.60
N THR A 143 -9.44 -12.55 -10.80
CA THR A 143 -10.21 -13.02 -9.65
C THR A 143 -11.35 -12.07 -9.33
N GLU A 144 -12.39 -12.58 -8.66
CA GLU A 144 -13.63 -11.86 -8.42
C GLU A 144 -13.47 -10.68 -7.45
N ASN A 145 -12.88 -10.94 -6.28
CA ASN A 145 -12.71 -9.96 -5.21
C ASN A 145 -11.55 -10.36 -4.27
N TYR A 146 -11.18 -9.44 -3.37
CA TYR A 146 -10.09 -9.65 -2.43
C TYR A 146 -10.29 -10.86 -1.51
N LEU A 147 -11.47 -11.03 -0.93
CA LEU A 147 -11.75 -12.09 0.03
C LEU A 147 -11.68 -13.49 -0.60
N THR A 148 -12.35 -13.67 -1.74
CA THR A 148 -12.33 -14.94 -2.50
C THR A 148 -10.90 -15.28 -2.93
N SER A 149 -10.17 -14.28 -3.41
CA SER A 149 -8.79 -14.41 -3.84
C SER A 149 -7.85 -14.79 -2.70
N LEU A 150 -7.96 -14.12 -1.57
CA LEU A 150 -7.13 -14.37 -0.39
C LEU A 150 -7.37 -15.79 0.15
N ARG A 151 -8.63 -16.22 0.27
CA ARG A 151 -8.98 -17.59 0.65
C ARG A 151 -8.40 -18.65 -0.31
N ALA A 152 -8.38 -18.36 -1.61
CA ALA A 152 -7.76 -19.24 -2.61
C ALA A 152 -6.23 -19.26 -2.47
N THR A 153 -5.62 -18.11 -2.24
CA THR A 153 -4.17 -17.93 -2.07
C THR A 153 -3.61 -18.80 -0.95
N LEU A 154 -4.31 -18.95 0.17
CA LEU A 154 -3.88 -19.82 1.28
C LEU A 154 -3.72 -21.31 0.89
N ARG A 155 -4.24 -21.74 -0.26
CA ARG A 155 -4.08 -23.10 -0.80
C ARG A 155 -3.04 -23.17 -1.93
N GLN A 156 -2.34 -22.08 -2.20
CA GLN A 156 -1.35 -21.95 -3.29
C GLN A 156 0.10 -21.92 -2.75
N SER A 157 0.30 -22.32 -1.48
CA SER A 157 1.60 -22.36 -0.80
C SER A 157 2.38 -21.01 -0.91
N PRO A 158 1.79 -19.89 -0.53
CA PRO A 158 2.48 -18.62 -0.50
C PRO A 158 3.42 -18.54 0.71
N ASP A 159 4.55 -17.87 0.57
CA ASP A 159 5.39 -17.39 1.68
C ASP A 159 5.04 -15.94 2.01
N VAL A 160 4.73 -15.16 0.98
CA VAL A 160 4.40 -13.73 1.07
C VAL A 160 3.11 -13.45 0.32
N ILE A 161 2.21 -12.72 0.96
CA ILE A 161 0.94 -12.27 0.39
C ILE A 161 0.91 -10.75 0.43
N LEU A 162 0.77 -10.10 -0.74
CA LEU A 162 0.47 -8.67 -0.79
C LEU A 162 -1.02 -8.49 -1.08
N LEU A 163 -1.70 -7.77 -0.21
CA LEU A 163 -3.06 -7.28 -0.41
C LEU A 163 -2.99 -5.78 -0.71
N GLY A 164 -3.43 -5.36 -1.89
CA GLY A 164 -3.43 -3.95 -2.27
C GLY A 164 -4.05 -3.09 -1.19
N GLU A 165 -5.18 -3.50 -0.63
CA GLU A 165 -5.83 -2.85 0.51
C GLU A 165 -6.77 -3.79 1.28
N MET A 166 -7.08 -3.42 2.52
CA MET A 166 -8.07 -4.10 3.38
C MET A 166 -9.17 -3.10 3.76
N ARG A 167 -10.38 -3.32 3.24
CA ARG A 167 -11.51 -2.41 3.45
C ARG A 167 -12.58 -2.94 4.41
N ASP A 168 -12.78 -4.24 4.43
CA ASP A 168 -13.85 -4.91 5.15
C ASP A 168 -13.33 -5.88 6.20
N HIS A 169 -14.19 -6.21 7.18
CA HIS A 169 -13.83 -7.05 8.32
C HIS A 169 -13.45 -8.48 7.93
N GLU A 170 -14.07 -9.07 6.90
CA GLU A 170 -13.78 -10.44 6.49
C GLU A 170 -12.39 -10.55 5.83
N THR A 171 -12.03 -9.58 4.98
CA THR A 171 -10.71 -9.49 4.38
C THR A 171 -9.63 -9.28 5.45
N ILE A 172 -9.86 -8.36 6.41
CA ILE A 172 -8.93 -8.10 7.52
C ILE A 172 -8.74 -9.37 8.36
N GLN A 173 -9.83 -10.04 8.75
CA GLN A 173 -9.76 -11.25 9.55
C GLN A 173 -9.02 -12.39 8.84
N THR A 174 -9.27 -12.58 7.54
CA THR A 174 -8.60 -13.60 6.73
C THR A 174 -7.11 -13.28 6.60
N ALA A 175 -6.74 -12.01 6.40
CA ALA A 175 -5.34 -11.56 6.34
C ALA A 175 -4.60 -11.77 7.68
N MET A 176 -5.26 -11.47 8.81
CA MET A 176 -4.70 -11.74 10.14
C MET A 176 -4.51 -13.23 10.39
N THR A 177 -5.46 -14.06 9.96
CA THR A 177 -5.33 -15.54 10.05
C THR A 177 -4.16 -16.04 9.19
N ALA A 178 -3.98 -15.51 7.99
CA ALA A 178 -2.81 -15.83 7.15
C ALA A 178 -1.49 -15.47 7.86
N ALA A 179 -1.41 -14.29 8.46
CA ALA A 179 -0.24 -13.83 9.22
C ALA A 179 0.03 -14.72 10.46
N GLU A 180 -1.02 -15.17 11.13
CA GLU A 180 -0.94 -16.07 12.31
C GLU A 180 -0.46 -17.48 11.93
N THR A 181 -0.85 -17.96 10.74
CA THR A 181 -0.47 -19.29 10.24
C THR A 181 0.90 -19.33 9.57
N GLY A 182 1.68 -18.25 9.65
CA GLY A 182 3.09 -18.25 9.28
C GLY A 182 3.45 -17.50 7.99
N HIS A 183 2.48 -16.89 7.29
CA HIS A 183 2.73 -16.11 6.10
C HIS A 183 3.15 -14.66 6.45
N LEU A 184 3.98 -14.04 5.61
CA LEU A 184 4.17 -12.60 5.65
C LEU A 184 3.07 -11.92 4.83
N VAL A 185 2.28 -11.08 5.48
CA VAL A 185 1.20 -10.31 4.84
C VAL A 185 1.61 -8.86 4.77
N LEU A 186 1.70 -8.31 3.56
CA LEU A 186 1.85 -6.87 3.30
C LEU A 186 0.51 -6.31 2.86
N SER A 187 0.08 -5.20 3.43
CA SER A 187 -1.17 -4.55 2.99
C SER A 187 -1.17 -3.05 3.22
N SER A 188 -2.14 -2.35 2.62
CA SER A 188 -2.29 -0.92 2.82
C SER A 188 -3.60 -0.52 3.49
N LEU A 189 -3.54 0.66 4.15
CA LEU A 189 -4.69 1.36 4.69
C LEU A 189 -4.61 2.85 4.31
N HIS A 190 -5.77 3.53 4.32
CA HIS A 190 -5.85 4.97 4.01
C HIS A 190 -5.77 5.88 5.24
N THR A 191 -5.23 5.38 6.35
CA THR A 191 -5.03 6.11 7.60
C THR A 191 -3.64 6.74 7.66
N LEU A 192 -3.47 7.79 8.44
CA LEU A 192 -2.19 8.43 8.73
C LEU A 192 -1.84 8.20 10.20
N GLY A 193 -0.60 7.75 10.44
CA GLY A 193 -0.09 7.40 11.77
C GLY A 193 -0.38 5.96 12.19
N ALA A 194 0.57 5.35 12.91
CA ALA A 194 0.51 3.95 13.31
C ALA A 194 -0.64 3.68 14.29
N ALA A 195 -0.80 4.51 15.30
CA ALA A 195 -1.86 4.36 16.29
C ALA A 195 -3.26 4.41 15.66
N ASN A 196 -3.49 5.39 14.75
CA ASN A 196 -4.75 5.54 14.02
C ASN A 196 -5.02 4.35 13.10
N SER A 197 -3.97 3.78 12.49
CA SER A 197 -4.10 2.61 11.62
C SER A 197 -4.52 1.37 12.39
N ILE A 198 -3.97 1.17 13.58
CA ILE A 198 -4.36 0.09 14.50
C ILE A 198 -5.81 0.28 14.96
N SER A 199 -6.19 1.49 15.41
CA SER A 199 -7.57 1.81 15.80
C SER A 199 -8.53 1.51 14.65
N ARG A 200 -8.20 1.94 13.42
CA ARG A 200 -9.05 1.72 12.24
C ARG A 200 -9.32 0.25 11.97
N ILE A 201 -8.32 -0.62 12.14
CA ILE A 201 -8.52 -2.07 12.00
C ILE A 201 -9.51 -2.58 13.05
N ILE A 202 -9.35 -2.16 14.30
CA ILE A 202 -10.21 -2.60 15.41
C ILE A 202 -11.65 -2.11 15.20
N ASP A 203 -11.82 -0.85 14.78
CA ASP A 203 -13.12 -0.18 14.64
C ASP A 203 -14.00 -0.73 13.50
N VAL A 204 -13.41 -1.51 12.57
CA VAL A 204 -14.16 -2.19 11.50
C VAL A 204 -15.01 -3.35 12.05
N PHE A 205 -14.64 -3.88 13.21
CA PHE A 205 -15.32 -5.02 13.85
C PHE A 205 -16.38 -4.58 14.85
N GLU A 206 -17.40 -5.41 15.01
CA GLU A 206 -18.41 -5.18 16.02
C GLU A 206 -17.81 -5.21 17.44
N PRO A 207 -18.35 -4.44 18.40
CA PRO A 207 -17.79 -4.32 19.75
C PRO A 207 -17.55 -5.66 20.46
N ALA A 208 -18.40 -6.66 20.22
CA ALA A 208 -18.25 -8.00 20.80
C ALA A 208 -17.00 -8.75 20.29
N GLN A 209 -16.50 -8.41 19.10
CA GLN A 209 -15.35 -9.05 18.44
C GLN A 209 -14.05 -8.29 18.69
N GLN A 210 -14.12 -6.99 19.01
CA GLN A 210 -12.93 -6.12 19.09
C GLN A 210 -11.86 -6.63 20.04
N HIS A 211 -12.25 -7.19 21.20
CA HIS A 211 -11.26 -7.73 22.14
C HIS A 211 -10.43 -8.87 21.54
N GLN A 212 -11.07 -9.79 20.82
CA GLN A 212 -10.37 -10.88 20.14
C GLN A 212 -9.43 -10.34 19.04
N ILE A 213 -9.89 -9.37 18.26
CA ILE A 213 -9.12 -8.72 17.21
C ILE A 213 -7.90 -7.99 17.78
N ILE A 214 -8.05 -7.26 18.88
CA ILE A 214 -6.95 -6.60 19.58
C ILE A 214 -5.84 -7.61 19.97
N VAL A 215 -6.25 -8.73 20.58
CA VAL A 215 -5.31 -9.79 20.97
C VAL A 215 -4.60 -10.36 19.75
N GLN A 216 -5.36 -10.75 18.71
CA GLN A 216 -4.81 -11.32 17.48
C GLN A 216 -3.87 -10.34 16.77
N LEU A 217 -4.28 -9.07 16.61
CA LEU A 217 -3.46 -8.03 15.98
C LEU A 217 -2.16 -7.79 16.75
N SER A 218 -2.22 -7.79 18.09
CA SER A 218 -1.03 -7.66 18.94
C SER A 218 -0.02 -8.80 18.76
N MET A 219 -0.43 -9.95 18.25
CA MET A 219 0.45 -11.10 17.99
C MET A 219 1.03 -11.10 16.58
N VAL A 220 0.24 -10.69 15.59
CA VAL A 220 0.64 -10.80 14.17
C VAL A 220 1.27 -9.55 13.59
N LEU A 221 0.96 -8.35 14.09
CA LEU A 221 1.52 -7.10 13.57
C LEU A 221 3.04 -7.08 13.80
N GLN A 222 3.80 -6.71 12.78
CA GLN A 222 5.27 -6.56 12.84
C GLN A 222 5.68 -5.10 12.71
N ALA A 223 5.09 -4.37 11.76
CA ALA A 223 5.39 -2.97 11.54
C ALA A 223 4.20 -2.22 10.93
N VAL A 224 4.16 -0.91 11.17
CA VAL A 224 3.31 0.04 10.45
C VAL A 224 4.21 1.14 9.89
N ILE A 225 4.15 1.32 8.58
CA ILE A 225 4.85 2.36 7.83
C ILE A 225 3.81 3.37 7.40
N SER A 226 3.81 4.55 8.00
CA SER A 226 2.91 5.63 7.60
C SER A 226 3.64 6.61 6.70
N GLN A 227 3.05 6.96 5.56
CA GLN A 227 3.71 7.68 4.48
C GLN A 227 2.90 8.89 4.01
N GLN A 228 3.58 10.00 3.81
CA GLN A 228 3.07 11.18 3.13
C GLN A 228 4.00 11.56 1.97
N LEU A 229 3.46 12.23 0.95
CA LEU A 229 4.23 12.92 -0.07
C LEU A 229 4.13 14.44 0.16
N ILE A 230 5.27 15.11 0.26
CA ILE A 230 5.35 16.52 0.59
C ILE A 230 6.21 17.28 -0.44
N PRO A 231 5.97 18.57 -0.69
CA PRO A 231 6.82 19.36 -1.57
C PRO A 231 8.17 19.67 -0.92
N ASP A 232 9.26 19.50 -1.65
CA ASP A 232 10.58 19.98 -1.29
C ASP A 232 10.74 21.49 -1.61
N VAL A 233 11.90 22.07 -1.28
CA VAL A 233 12.21 23.48 -1.55
C VAL A 233 12.24 23.83 -3.05
N ASN A 234 12.38 22.86 -3.94
CA ASN A 234 12.39 23.02 -5.39
C ASN A 234 11.03 22.72 -6.03
N GLY A 235 10.00 22.44 -5.23
CA GLY A 235 8.66 22.07 -5.70
C GLY A 235 8.55 20.61 -6.18
N LYS A 236 9.58 19.78 -6.02
CA LYS A 236 9.50 18.35 -6.25
C LYS A 236 8.81 17.67 -5.08
N VAL A 237 8.17 16.54 -5.35
CA VAL A 237 7.50 15.74 -4.31
C VAL A 237 8.47 14.72 -3.75
N ILE A 238 8.60 14.67 -2.43
CA ILE A 238 9.44 13.71 -1.69
C ILE A 238 8.62 12.97 -0.65
N PRO A 239 8.92 11.67 -0.39
CA PRO A 239 8.24 10.93 0.65
C PRO A 239 8.78 11.27 2.04
N VAL A 240 7.89 11.22 3.02
CA VAL A 240 8.22 11.28 4.44
C VAL A 240 7.53 10.14 5.16
N PHE A 241 8.23 9.54 6.12
CA PHE A 241 7.80 8.31 6.75
C PHE A 241 7.74 8.41 8.27
N GLU A 242 6.73 7.73 8.84
CA GLU A 242 6.74 7.23 10.20
C GLU A 242 6.91 5.72 10.15
N VAL A 243 7.76 5.16 10.99
CA VAL A 243 7.98 3.71 11.10
C VAL A 243 7.77 3.30 12.54
N MET A 244 6.79 2.45 12.76
CA MET A 244 6.56 1.74 14.02
C MET A 244 6.93 0.27 13.85
N ARG A 245 7.74 -0.27 14.75
CA ARG A 245 8.02 -1.72 14.87
C ARG A 245 7.38 -2.27 16.11
N LEU A 246 6.88 -3.51 16.04
CA LEU A 246 6.24 -4.14 17.19
C LEU A 246 7.28 -4.55 18.23
N THR A 247 7.46 -3.72 19.24
CA THR A 247 8.21 -4.06 20.45
C THR A 247 7.31 -4.72 21.50
N PRO A 248 7.86 -5.38 22.54
CA PRO A 248 7.05 -5.90 23.65
C PRO A 248 6.20 -4.81 24.33
N ALA A 249 6.71 -3.58 24.41
CA ALA A 249 5.97 -2.45 24.97
C ALA A 249 4.75 -2.09 24.12
N ILE A 250 4.94 -1.91 22.82
CA ILE A 250 3.85 -1.58 21.87
C ILE A 250 2.84 -2.72 21.81
N ARG A 251 3.28 -3.98 21.82
CA ARG A 251 2.39 -5.15 21.89
C ARG A 251 1.46 -5.10 23.10
N ASN A 252 2.00 -4.77 24.27
CA ASN A 252 1.19 -4.62 25.49
C ASN A 252 0.23 -3.44 25.39
N MET A 253 0.66 -2.32 24.80
CA MET A 253 -0.22 -1.16 24.58
C MET A 253 -1.38 -1.48 23.66
N ILE A 254 -1.14 -2.24 22.58
CA ILE A 254 -2.22 -2.71 21.70
C ILE A 254 -3.17 -3.60 22.48
N ARG A 255 -2.66 -4.62 23.19
CA ARG A 255 -3.47 -5.57 23.94
C ARG A 255 -4.31 -4.92 25.05
N ASP A 256 -3.75 -3.89 25.69
CA ASP A 256 -4.42 -3.14 26.76
C ASP A 256 -5.30 -1.98 26.22
N ASN A 257 -5.41 -1.84 24.88
CA ASN A 257 -6.11 -0.75 24.19
C ASN A 257 -5.62 0.67 24.57
N LYS A 258 -4.31 0.81 24.82
CA LYS A 258 -3.66 2.09 25.16
C LYS A 258 -2.98 2.70 23.95
N LEU A 259 -3.68 2.74 22.81
CA LEU A 259 -3.11 3.13 21.51
C LEU A 259 -2.55 4.57 21.51
N HIS A 260 -3.16 5.47 22.30
CA HIS A 260 -2.71 6.87 22.45
C HIS A 260 -1.28 7.01 23.00
N GLN A 261 -0.71 5.97 23.62
CA GLN A 261 0.66 5.99 24.16
C GLN A 261 1.70 5.59 23.12
N ILE A 262 1.29 4.97 22.00
CA ILE A 262 2.19 4.44 20.96
C ILE A 262 3.03 5.55 20.34
N GLU A 263 2.45 6.72 20.04
CA GLU A 263 3.17 7.85 19.45
C GLU A 263 4.34 8.31 20.33
N GLY A 264 4.14 8.33 21.65
CA GLY A 264 5.20 8.66 22.60
C GLY A 264 6.35 7.66 22.59
N VAL A 265 6.04 6.36 22.44
CA VAL A 265 7.05 5.30 22.31
C VAL A 265 7.82 5.44 20.99
N ILE A 266 7.14 5.64 19.86
CA ILE A 266 7.80 5.85 18.57
C ILE A 266 8.75 7.05 18.65
N ALA A 267 8.31 8.16 19.24
CA ALA A 267 9.11 9.38 19.33
C ALA A 267 10.36 9.25 20.23
N SER A 268 10.35 8.33 21.20
CA SER A 268 11.46 8.10 22.14
C SER A 268 12.39 6.95 21.76
N SER A 269 12.03 6.10 20.78
CA SER A 269 12.70 4.83 20.49
C SER A 269 13.53 4.85 19.19
N SER A 270 14.39 5.86 19.03
CA SER A 270 15.28 5.96 17.86
C SER A 270 16.26 4.77 17.72
N GLN A 271 16.56 4.07 18.80
CA GLN A 271 17.44 2.88 18.80
C GLN A 271 16.76 1.64 18.21
N ASP A 272 15.42 1.58 18.22
CA ASP A 272 14.64 0.43 17.73
C ASP A 272 14.32 0.54 16.24
N GLN A 273 15.04 1.36 15.48
CA GLN A 273 14.79 1.65 14.06
C GLN A 273 13.34 2.15 13.83
N MET A 274 12.80 2.86 14.80
CA MET A 274 11.54 3.57 14.73
C MET A 274 11.77 5.05 14.49
N ARG A 275 10.87 5.70 13.78
CA ARG A 275 10.86 7.15 13.61
C ARG A 275 9.44 7.68 13.58
N SER A 276 9.20 8.80 14.26
CA SER A 276 7.92 9.48 14.14
C SER A 276 7.88 10.35 12.87
N MET A 277 6.67 10.61 12.36
CA MET A 277 6.46 11.53 11.25
C MET A 277 7.07 12.91 11.53
N ASP A 278 6.83 13.45 12.72
CA ASP A 278 7.32 14.76 13.12
C ASP A 278 8.86 14.83 13.21
N TYR A 279 9.50 13.74 13.66
CA TYR A 279 10.96 13.66 13.64
C TYR A 279 11.50 13.69 12.20
N SER A 280 10.91 12.93 11.30
CA SER A 280 11.30 12.91 9.89
C SER A 280 11.16 14.27 9.23
N LEU A 281 10.08 15.01 9.54
CA LEU A 281 9.87 16.37 9.05
C LEU A 281 10.90 17.36 9.60
N VAL A 282 11.25 17.28 10.88
CA VAL A 282 12.29 18.12 11.49
C VAL A 282 13.65 17.87 10.84
N GLU A 283 14.00 16.61 10.61
CA GLU A 283 15.27 16.26 9.95
C GLU A 283 15.33 16.79 8.50
N LEU A 284 14.26 16.65 7.73
CA LEU A 284 14.19 17.22 6.38
C LEU A 284 14.31 18.74 6.37
N TYR A 285 13.72 19.42 7.36
CA TYR A 285 13.87 20.87 7.53
C TYR A 285 15.32 21.25 7.87
N LYS A 286 15.94 20.58 8.84
CA LYS A 286 17.36 20.82 9.22
C LYS A 286 18.33 20.58 8.06
N GLN A 287 18.02 19.63 7.18
CA GLN A 287 18.77 19.38 5.95
C GLN A 287 18.51 20.41 4.85
N GLY A 288 17.62 21.39 5.09
CA GLY A 288 17.24 22.39 4.08
C GLY A 288 16.43 21.84 2.91
N ARG A 289 15.87 20.63 3.04
CA ARG A 289 15.10 19.98 1.98
C ARG A 289 13.66 20.47 1.89
N ILE A 290 13.08 20.94 3.00
CA ILE A 290 11.70 21.46 3.05
C ILE A 290 11.66 22.79 3.79
N HIS A 291 10.64 23.60 3.52
CA HIS A 291 10.39 24.84 4.25
C HIS A 291 9.74 24.57 5.62
N LYS A 292 9.92 25.50 6.56
CA LYS A 292 9.32 25.47 7.90
C LYS A 292 7.80 25.28 7.85
N ASP A 293 7.12 26.02 6.98
CA ASP A 293 5.66 25.93 6.82
C ASP A 293 5.22 24.57 6.31
N THR A 294 6.01 23.94 5.42
CA THR A 294 5.79 22.59 4.96
C THR A 294 5.87 21.59 6.11
N ALA A 295 6.93 21.69 6.96
CA ALA A 295 7.08 20.83 8.12
C ALA A 295 5.89 20.94 9.09
N ILE A 296 5.42 22.15 9.38
CA ILE A 296 4.28 22.40 10.27
C ILE A 296 2.98 21.87 9.66
N LYS A 297 2.77 22.10 8.36
CA LYS A 297 1.54 21.71 7.65
C LYS A 297 1.32 20.19 7.63
N TYR A 298 2.40 19.42 7.50
CA TYR A 298 2.34 17.95 7.35
C TYR A 298 2.62 17.20 8.67
N ALA A 299 2.86 17.91 9.77
CA ALA A 299 3.08 17.33 11.09
C ALA A 299 1.82 16.63 11.65
N LEU A 300 2.01 15.56 12.39
CA LEU A 300 0.96 14.94 13.21
C LEU A 300 0.64 15.78 14.44
N ASN A 301 1.68 16.42 15.03
CA ASN A 301 1.54 17.36 16.14
C ASN A 301 2.17 18.71 15.79
N PRO A 302 1.43 19.62 15.13
CA PRO A 302 1.95 20.94 14.70
C PRO A 302 2.47 21.81 15.84
N ASP A 303 1.89 21.73 17.03
CA ASP A 303 2.29 22.56 18.17
C ASP A 303 3.66 22.11 18.72
N MET A 304 3.85 20.81 18.83
CA MET A 304 5.13 20.25 19.29
C MET A 304 6.26 20.52 18.28
N ILE A 305 5.98 20.40 16.98
CA ILE A 305 7.01 20.58 15.96
C ILE A 305 7.46 22.06 15.86
N ARG A 306 6.56 23.03 16.07
CA ARG A 306 6.90 24.47 16.06
C ARG A 306 8.03 24.81 17.02
N HIS A 307 8.07 24.18 18.18
CA HIS A 307 9.14 24.37 19.18
C HIS A 307 10.48 23.74 18.77
N LYS A 308 10.48 22.77 17.85
CA LYS A 308 11.68 22.09 17.36
C LYS A 308 12.27 22.70 16.08
N LEU A 309 11.53 23.61 15.43
CA LEU A 309 11.90 24.28 14.18
C LEU A 309 12.47 25.71 14.41
N VAL A 310 13.10 25.94 15.53
CA VAL A 310 13.73 27.22 15.88
C VAL A 310 15.14 27.28 15.31
#